data_50c95fb0bb3fd43dff89a7b262ac8453
#
_entry.id   50c95fb0bb3fd43dff89a7b262ac8453
#
_cell.length_a   1.000
_cell.length_b   1.000
_cell.length_c   1.000
_cell.angle_alpha   90.00
_cell.angle_beta   90.00
_cell.angle_gamma   90.00
#
_symmetry.space_group_name_H-M   'P 1'
#
loop_
_entity.id
_entity.type
_entity.pdbx_description
1 polymer ?
#
loop_
_entity_poly.entity_id
_entity_poly.type
_entity_poly.pdbx_seq_one_letter_code
_entity_poly.pdbx_strand_id
1 'polypeptide(L)'
;SDLLTAKSMECQEKQIRMTSVADGHLLDHLSTREICTLVGTALDNAIESCAAEQDPEKRLIRTAVYAQNGFVLFRVENYCKKPVELGADGLPLRSAHGGYDLRSLRAAAQQHGGSMTVHWEDGWFTLRVLLPQAGIQQTEGGE
;
A
#
# COMPACT_ATOMS: atom_id res chain seq x y z
N SER A 1 -13.35 4.57 2.94
CA SER A 1 -13.39 5.11 1.58
C SER A 1 -14.01 4.09 0.63
N ASP A 2 -14.53 4.58 -0.48
CA ASP A 2 -15.15 3.72 -1.48
C ASP A 2 -14.15 2.73 -2.07
N LEU A 3 -12.90 3.16 -2.25
CA LEU A 3 -11.86 2.29 -2.78
C LEU A 3 -11.56 1.14 -1.82
N LEU A 4 -11.41 1.41 -0.53
CA LEU A 4 -11.17 0.37 0.46
C LEU A 4 -12.34 -0.62 0.52
N THR A 5 -13.58 -0.11 0.42
CA THR A 5 -14.76 -0.97 0.39
C THR A 5 -14.74 -1.89 -0.84
N ALA A 6 -14.45 -1.33 -2.02
CA ALA A 6 -14.38 -2.12 -3.24
C ALA A 6 -13.29 -3.19 -3.18
N LYS A 7 -12.12 -2.84 -2.63
CA LYS A 7 -11.02 -3.80 -2.50
C LYS A 7 -11.33 -4.87 -1.47
N SER A 8 -12.06 -4.52 -0.41
CA SER A 8 -12.50 -5.49 0.58
C SER A 8 -13.45 -6.52 -0.05
N MET A 9 -14.35 -6.08 -0.92
CA MET A 9 -15.24 -6.99 -1.62
C MET A 9 -14.47 -7.92 -2.57
N GLU A 10 -13.49 -7.37 -3.27
CA GLU A 10 -12.63 -8.18 -4.13
C GLU A 10 -11.89 -9.25 -3.32
N CYS A 11 -11.40 -8.89 -2.15
CA CYS A 11 -10.73 -9.83 -1.25
C CYS A 11 -11.67 -10.97 -0.85
N GLN A 12 -12.93 -10.65 -0.51
CA GLN A 12 -13.90 -11.69 -0.17
C GLN A 12 -14.11 -12.67 -1.30
N GLU A 13 -14.22 -12.17 -2.52
CA GLU A 13 -14.40 -13.03 -3.70
C GLU A 13 -13.20 -13.96 -3.92
N LYS A 14 -12.01 -13.52 -3.57
CA LYS A 14 -10.78 -14.28 -3.73
C LYS A 14 -10.38 -15.05 -2.47
N GLN A 15 -11.27 -15.10 -1.49
CA GLN A 15 -11.02 -15.77 -0.22
C GLN A 15 -9.79 -15.21 0.50
N ILE A 16 -9.62 -13.90 0.45
CA ILE A 16 -8.56 -13.18 1.15
C ILE A 16 -9.19 -12.50 2.37
N ARG A 17 -8.56 -12.67 3.52
CA ARG A 17 -9.00 -11.98 4.73
C ARG A 17 -8.23 -10.68 4.86
N MET A 18 -8.93 -9.56 4.67
CA MET A 18 -8.33 -8.24 4.82
C MET A 18 -8.88 -7.57 6.08
N THR A 19 -7.97 -7.08 6.92
CA THR A 19 -8.32 -6.26 8.07
C THR A 19 -7.76 -4.86 7.87
N SER A 20 -8.51 -3.85 8.34
CA SER A 20 -8.15 -2.46 8.14
C SER A 20 -8.29 -1.68 9.43
N VAL A 21 -7.27 -0.87 9.74
CA VAL A 21 -7.32 0.16 10.77
C VAL A 21 -7.01 1.46 10.04
N ALA A 22 -8.06 2.22 9.71
CA ALA A 22 -7.86 3.36 8.82
C ALA A 22 -8.65 4.57 9.29
N ASP A 23 -7.97 5.71 9.36
CA ASP A 23 -8.62 7.00 9.43
C ASP A 23 -8.67 7.55 8.01
N GLY A 24 -9.81 7.32 7.35
CA GLY A 24 -9.98 7.68 5.95
C GLY A 24 -9.90 9.17 5.67
N HIS A 25 -10.17 10.01 6.68
CA HIS A 25 -10.09 11.45 6.51
C HIS A 25 -8.67 11.94 6.23
N LEU A 26 -7.67 11.17 6.61
CA LEU A 26 -6.28 11.54 6.36
C LEU A 26 -5.93 11.56 4.88
N LEU A 27 -6.73 10.91 4.04
CA LEU A 27 -6.51 10.86 2.59
C LEU A 27 -7.42 11.81 1.82
N ASP A 28 -8.26 12.61 2.50
CA ASP A 28 -9.26 13.46 1.84
C ASP A 28 -8.65 14.52 0.94
N HIS A 29 -7.39 14.89 1.17
CA HIS A 29 -6.72 15.89 0.35
C HIS A 29 -6.23 15.32 -1.00
N LEU A 30 -6.35 14.04 -1.20
CA LEU A 30 -5.94 13.40 -2.46
C LEU A 30 -7.12 13.32 -3.41
N SER A 31 -6.86 13.51 -4.70
CA SER A 31 -7.88 13.31 -5.73
C SER A 31 -8.21 11.83 -5.86
N THR A 32 -9.34 11.54 -6.52
CA THR A 32 -9.70 10.16 -6.82
C THR A 32 -8.61 9.45 -7.59
N ARG A 33 -8.00 10.11 -8.57
CA ARG A 33 -6.91 9.54 -9.35
C ARG A 33 -5.70 9.23 -8.47
N GLU A 34 -5.34 10.13 -7.56
CA GLU A 34 -4.21 9.94 -6.66
C GLU A 34 -4.44 8.79 -5.71
N ILE A 35 -5.65 8.68 -5.16
CA ILE A 35 -6.00 7.56 -4.30
C ILE A 35 -5.90 6.25 -5.07
N CYS A 36 -6.42 6.19 -6.29
CA CYS A 36 -6.33 4.97 -7.11
C CYS A 36 -4.89 4.61 -7.43
N THR A 37 -4.05 5.59 -7.72
CA THR A 37 -2.64 5.35 -8.03
C THR A 37 -1.87 4.88 -6.80
N LEU A 38 -2.02 5.57 -5.67
CA LEU A 38 -1.23 5.28 -4.48
C LEU A 38 -1.80 4.11 -3.69
N VAL A 39 -3.06 4.21 -3.31
CA VAL A 39 -3.68 3.20 -2.45
C VAL A 39 -4.11 1.98 -3.27
N GLY A 40 -4.71 2.21 -4.43
CA GLY A 40 -5.19 1.14 -5.29
C GLY A 40 -4.06 0.24 -5.77
N THR A 41 -2.96 0.82 -6.24
CA THR A 41 -1.82 0.04 -6.73
C THR A 41 -1.19 -0.80 -5.61
N ALA A 42 -1.05 -0.21 -4.41
CA ALA A 42 -0.51 -0.93 -3.27
C ALA A 42 -1.40 -2.11 -2.88
N LEU A 43 -2.71 -1.91 -2.85
CA LEU A 43 -3.65 -2.97 -2.52
C LEU A 43 -3.69 -4.04 -3.59
N ASP A 44 -3.67 -3.66 -4.86
CA ASP A 44 -3.67 -4.62 -5.95
C ASP A 44 -2.43 -5.51 -5.92
N ASN A 45 -1.27 -4.94 -5.58
CA ASN A 45 -0.05 -5.72 -5.40
C ASN A 45 -0.22 -6.76 -4.30
N ALA A 46 -0.78 -6.37 -3.16
CA ALA A 46 -1.02 -7.28 -2.04
C ALA A 46 -2.04 -8.37 -2.40
N ILE A 47 -3.11 -7.99 -3.08
CA ILE A 47 -4.15 -8.94 -3.47
C ILE A 47 -3.59 -9.97 -4.45
N GLU A 48 -2.81 -9.53 -5.43
CA GLU A 48 -2.20 -10.43 -6.39
C GLU A 48 -1.24 -11.40 -5.71
N SER A 49 -0.43 -10.91 -4.79
CA SER A 49 0.47 -11.77 -4.02
C SER A 49 -0.29 -12.81 -3.21
N CYS A 50 -1.36 -12.39 -2.53
CA CYS A 50 -2.18 -13.31 -1.75
C CYS A 50 -2.91 -14.32 -2.60
N ALA A 51 -3.40 -13.92 -3.76
CA ALA A 51 -4.14 -14.82 -4.65
C ALA A 51 -3.26 -15.95 -5.17
N ALA A 52 -1.95 -15.77 -5.19
CA ALA A 52 -1.01 -16.80 -5.58
C ALA A 52 -0.80 -17.87 -4.48
N GLU A 53 -1.20 -17.58 -3.25
CA GLU A 53 -1.11 -18.54 -2.14
C GLU A 53 -2.22 -19.57 -2.28
N GLN A 54 -1.85 -20.87 -2.29
CA GLN A 54 -2.80 -21.94 -2.49
C GLN A 54 -3.69 -22.19 -1.29
N ASP A 55 -3.19 -21.94 -0.07
CA ASP A 55 -3.95 -22.14 1.15
C ASP A 55 -4.74 -20.87 1.48
N PRO A 56 -6.09 -20.89 1.36
CA PRO A 56 -6.88 -19.69 1.61
C PRO A 56 -6.74 -19.14 3.03
N GLU A 57 -6.41 -19.98 4.01
CA GLU A 57 -6.23 -19.52 5.39
C GLU A 57 -5.00 -18.65 5.55
N LYS A 58 -4.08 -18.70 4.58
CA LYS A 58 -2.87 -17.89 4.58
C LYS A 58 -2.98 -16.67 3.68
N ARG A 59 -4.14 -16.42 3.09
CA ARG A 59 -4.40 -15.24 2.29
C ARG A 59 -4.82 -14.11 3.21
N LEU A 60 -3.83 -13.41 3.77
CA LEU A 60 -4.03 -12.41 4.80
C LEU A 60 -3.45 -11.07 4.35
N ILE A 61 -4.25 -10.02 4.48
CA ILE A 61 -3.82 -8.64 4.22
C ILE A 61 -4.19 -7.79 5.42
N ARG A 62 -3.29 -6.93 5.84
CA ARG A 62 -3.54 -5.94 6.88
C ARG A 62 -3.23 -4.57 6.33
N THR A 63 -4.13 -3.62 6.53
CA THR A 63 -3.95 -2.24 6.09
C THR A 63 -4.08 -1.29 7.26
N ALA A 64 -3.37 -0.18 7.20
CA ALA A 64 -3.45 0.87 8.21
C ALA A 64 -3.23 2.22 7.55
N VAL A 65 -3.99 3.22 7.99
CA VAL A 65 -3.77 4.63 7.62
C VAL A 65 -3.78 5.42 8.91
N TYR A 66 -2.70 6.11 9.21
CA TYR A 66 -2.63 6.92 10.42
C TYR A 66 -1.64 8.07 10.25
N ALA A 67 -1.79 9.08 11.10
CA ALA A 67 -0.89 10.23 11.10
C ALA A 67 0.30 9.95 12.02
N GLN A 68 1.49 10.38 11.59
CA GLN A 68 2.71 10.23 12.37
C GLN A 68 3.67 11.39 12.03
N ASN A 69 3.96 12.20 13.01
CA ASN A 69 5.01 13.24 12.90
C ASN A 69 4.84 14.16 11.68
N GLY A 70 3.61 14.61 11.40
CA GLY A 70 3.36 15.49 10.26
C GLY A 70 3.19 14.80 8.93
N PHE A 71 3.23 13.46 8.94
CA PHE A 71 3.01 12.65 7.76
C PHE A 71 1.79 11.76 7.93
N VAL A 72 1.25 11.33 6.78
CA VAL A 72 0.25 10.27 6.74
C VAL A 72 0.97 9.02 6.28
N LEU A 73 0.86 7.95 7.06
CA LEU A 73 1.41 6.65 6.70
C LEU A 73 0.27 5.75 6.24
N PHE A 74 0.41 5.21 5.03
CA PHE A 74 -0.43 4.15 4.52
C PHE A 74 0.42 2.89 4.45
N ARG A 75 0.02 1.85 5.18
CA ARG A 75 0.75 0.59 5.25
C ARG A 75 -0.13 -0.56 4.76
N VAL A 76 0.41 -1.37 3.88
CA VAL A 76 -0.24 -2.60 3.42
C VAL A 76 0.72 -3.76 3.67
N GLU A 77 0.25 -4.76 4.41
CA GLU A 77 1.02 -5.97 4.66
C GLU A 77 0.27 -7.17 4.11
N ASN A 78 0.96 -8.07 3.42
CA ASN A 78 0.35 -9.33 3.05
C ASN A 78 1.25 -10.49 3.49
N TYR A 79 0.61 -11.58 3.89
CA TYR A 79 1.36 -12.78 4.22
C TYR A 79 1.97 -13.37 2.96
N CYS A 80 3.26 -13.67 3.03
CA CYS A 80 4.03 -14.20 1.91
C CYS A 80 5.14 -15.06 2.49
N LYS A 81 4.89 -16.37 2.60
CA LYS A 81 5.83 -17.28 3.26
C LYS A 81 7.19 -17.27 2.59
N LYS A 82 7.21 -17.24 1.26
CA LYS A 82 8.45 -17.26 0.50
C LYS A 82 9.09 -15.87 0.52
N PRO A 83 10.36 -15.76 0.93
CA PRO A 83 11.03 -14.47 0.94
C PRO A 83 10.97 -13.76 -0.41
N VAL A 84 10.79 -12.45 -0.36
CA VAL A 84 10.81 -11.60 -1.55
C VAL A 84 12.21 -11.03 -1.71
N GLU A 85 12.83 -11.32 -2.83
CA GLU A 85 14.17 -10.80 -3.13
C GLU A 85 14.06 -9.36 -3.59
N LEU A 86 14.86 -8.48 -2.97
CA LEU A 86 14.90 -7.06 -3.32
C LEU A 86 16.14 -6.78 -4.15
N GLY A 87 15.99 -5.89 -5.13
CA GLY A 87 17.11 -5.44 -5.93
C GLY A 87 17.91 -4.34 -5.24
N ALA A 88 18.88 -3.81 -5.96
CA ALA A 88 19.73 -2.74 -5.45
C ALA A 88 18.94 -1.47 -5.11
N ASP A 89 17.80 -1.27 -5.75
CA ASP A 89 16.94 -0.12 -5.52
C ASP A 89 16.00 -0.30 -4.32
N GLY A 90 16.08 -1.43 -3.63
CA GLY A 90 15.23 -1.73 -2.47
C GLY A 90 13.83 -2.23 -2.81
N LEU A 91 13.54 -2.47 -4.07
CA LEU A 91 12.26 -2.99 -4.53
C LEU A 91 12.40 -4.41 -5.04
N PRO A 92 11.29 -5.19 -5.08
CA PRO A 92 11.34 -6.54 -5.62
C PRO A 92 11.96 -6.57 -7.01
N LEU A 93 12.78 -7.57 -7.27
CA LEU A 93 13.46 -7.71 -8.55
C LEU A 93 12.47 -7.74 -9.70
N ARG A 94 11.43 -8.56 -9.57
CA ARG A 94 10.36 -8.59 -10.55
C ARG A 94 9.21 -9.40 -9.99
N SER A 95 7.99 -8.95 -10.26
CA SER A 95 6.83 -9.71 -9.84
C SER A 95 6.74 -11.00 -10.65
N ALA A 96 6.71 -12.14 -9.95
CA ALA A 96 6.52 -13.43 -10.59
C ALA A 96 5.11 -13.56 -11.19
N HIS A 97 4.22 -12.68 -10.83
CA HIS A 97 2.82 -12.73 -11.25
C HIS A 97 2.48 -11.65 -12.28
N GLY A 98 3.51 -11.07 -12.91
CA GLY A 98 3.31 -10.01 -13.88
C GLY A 98 2.70 -8.77 -13.29
N GLY A 99 2.80 -8.60 -12.00
CA GLY A 99 2.04 -7.63 -11.27
C GLY A 99 2.46 -6.20 -11.46
N TYR A 100 2.12 -5.41 -10.50
CA TYR A 100 2.19 -3.98 -10.56
C TYR A 100 3.62 -3.50 -10.36
N ASP A 101 3.98 -2.46 -11.09
CA ASP A 101 5.32 -1.89 -11.00
C ASP A 101 5.40 -0.98 -9.78
N LEU A 102 6.03 -1.48 -8.72
CA LEU A 102 6.21 -0.72 -7.51
C LEU A 102 7.13 0.49 -7.69
N ARG A 103 7.93 0.51 -8.76
CA ARG A 103 8.76 1.67 -9.09
C ARG A 103 7.90 2.87 -9.45
N SER A 104 6.82 2.63 -10.20
CA SER A 104 5.85 3.69 -10.52
C SER A 104 5.16 4.20 -9.27
N LEU A 105 4.80 3.30 -8.36
CA LEU A 105 4.20 3.68 -7.09
C LEU A 105 5.17 4.55 -6.27
N ARG A 106 6.43 4.15 -6.18
CA ARG A 106 7.43 4.94 -5.47
C ARG A 106 7.61 6.31 -6.09
N ALA A 107 7.66 6.38 -7.42
CA ALA A 107 7.78 7.65 -8.12
C ALA A 107 6.59 8.56 -7.81
N ALA A 108 5.38 8.01 -7.80
CA ALA A 108 4.18 8.79 -7.47
C ALA A 108 4.24 9.32 -6.03
N ALA A 109 4.67 8.50 -5.07
CA ALA A 109 4.82 8.94 -3.69
C ALA A 109 5.85 10.08 -3.58
N GLN A 110 6.97 9.96 -4.29
CA GLN A 110 8.00 10.98 -4.30
C GLN A 110 7.50 12.29 -4.92
N GLN A 111 6.67 12.22 -5.95
CA GLN A 111 6.07 13.40 -6.57
C GLN A 111 5.16 14.15 -5.60
N HIS A 112 4.58 13.44 -4.63
CA HIS A 112 3.77 14.04 -3.58
C HIS A 112 4.59 14.48 -2.36
N GLY A 113 5.91 14.49 -2.49
CA GLY A 113 6.78 14.89 -1.40
C GLY A 113 6.99 13.82 -0.34
N GLY A 114 6.64 12.59 -0.65
CA GLY A 114 6.74 11.48 0.28
C GLY A 114 7.72 10.41 -0.16
N SER A 115 7.50 9.22 0.34
CA SER A 115 8.36 8.06 0.04
C SER A 115 7.57 6.78 0.05
N MET A 116 8.15 5.73 -0.53
CA MET A 116 7.58 4.40 -0.48
C MET A 116 8.71 3.40 -0.24
N THR A 117 8.50 2.50 0.69
CA THR A 117 9.46 1.46 1.04
C THR A 117 8.78 0.12 1.14
N VAL A 118 9.53 -0.95 0.94
CA VAL A 118 9.04 -2.31 1.14
C VAL A 118 10.01 -3.08 2.01
N HIS A 119 9.48 -4.09 2.69
CA HIS A 119 10.27 -4.91 3.60
C HIS A 119 9.60 -6.28 3.71
N TRP A 120 10.41 -7.34 3.74
CA TRP A 120 9.92 -8.69 4.01
C TRP A 120 10.59 -9.20 5.28
N GLU A 121 9.78 -9.70 6.20
CA GLU A 121 10.28 -10.27 7.47
C GLU A 121 9.28 -11.28 8.00
N ASP A 122 9.76 -12.44 8.35
CA ASP A 122 8.99 -13.48 9.03
C ASP A 122 7.64 -13.82 8.37
N GLY A 123 7.65 -13.89 7.05
CA GLY A 123 6.46 -14.25 6.29
C GLY A 123 5.55 -13.09 5.95
N TRP A 124 5.95 -11.86 6.22
CA TRP A 124 5.14 -10.70 5.89
C TRP A 124 5.87 -9.75 4.97
N PHE A 125 5.23 -9.41 3.87
CA PHE A 125 5.68 -8.38 2.96
C PHE A 125 4.95 -7.08 3.30
N THR A 126 5.70 -6.06 3.69
CA THR A 126 5.15 -4.78 4.12
C THR A 126 5.52 -3.70 3.13
N LEU A 127 4.52 -2.95 2.67
CA LEU A 127 4.69 -1.79 1.82
C LEU A 127 4.20 -0.57 2.59
N ARG A 128 5.02 0.48 2.64
CA ARG A 128 4.68 1.73 3.32
C ARG A 128 4.76 2.89 2.36
N VAL A 129 3.70 3.68 2.31
CA VAL A 129 3.69 4.96 1.60
C VAL A 129 3.57 6.05 2.65
N LEU A 130 4.50 6.99 2.62
CA LEU A 130 4.55 8.11 3.56
C LEU A 130 4.33 9.39 2.77
N LEU A 131 3.32 10.17 3.16
CA LEU A 131 2.95 11.41 2.47
C LEU A 131 2.88 12.56 3.47
N PRO A 132 3.25 13.79 3.07
CA PRO A 132 3.07 14.93 3.96
C PRO A 132 1.60 15.13 4.30
N GLN A 133 1.33 15.55 5.53
CA GLN A 133 -0.02 15.87 5.95
C GLN A 133 -0.47 17.20 5.31
N ALA A 134 -1.72 17.26 4.84
CA ALA A 134 -2.21 18.39 4.06
C ALA A 134 -2.06 19.72 4.76
N GLY A 135 -2.34 19.78 6.06
CA GLY A 135 -2.28 21.02 6.82
C GLY A 135 -0.87 21.60 6.87
N ILE A 136 0.15 20.77 7.03
CA ILE A 136 1.54 21.20 7.07
C ILE A 136 1.97 21.73 5.72
N GLN A 137 1.60 21.04 4.65
CA GLN A 137 1.92 21.44 3.30
C GLN A 137 1.31 22.78 2.94
N GLN A 138 0.06 23.01 3.34
CA GLN A 138 -0.63 24.27 3.10
C GLN A 138 0.05 25.42 3.84
N THR A 139 0.49 25.21 5.07
CA THR A 139 1.15 26.23 5.86
C THR A 139 2.45 26.66 5.18
N GLU A 140 3.23 25.73 4.71
CA GLU A 140 4.46 26.04 3.99
C GLU A 140 4.19 26.77 2.68
N GLY A 141 3.19 26.34 1.94
CA GLY A 141 2.82 26.98 0.68
C GLY A 141 2.23 28.35 0.85
N GLY A 142 1.66 28.66 2.01
CA GLY A 142 1.05 29.95 2.29
C GLY A 142 2.04 31.05 2.61
N GLU A 143 3.27 30.71 2.83
CA GLU A 143 4.31 31.69 3.11
C GLU A 143 4.96 32.20 1.83
#